data_1b40846282eeb8073a4bd68d891ad4a3
#
_entry.id   1b40846282eeb8073a4bd68d891ad4a3
#
_cell.length_a   1.000
_cell.length_b   1.000
_cell.length_c   1.000
_cell.angle_alpha   90.00
_cell.angle_beta   90.00
_cell.angle_gamma   90.00
#
_symmetry.space_group_name_H-M   'P 1'
#
loop_
_entity.id
_entity.type
_entity.pdbx_description
1 polymer ?
#
loop_
_entity_poly.entity_id
_entity_poly.type
_entity_poly.pdbx_seq_one_letter_code
_entity_poly.pdbx_strand_id
1 'polypeptide(L)'
;VPIPLTLGMPPSREEPRGLLTALLTRRHPTLADALAAPADTAIGDPVVPVSALTEAPAGSAATLRIVGELDVAPERLSGLYPVPVRYQLDCPAEELDVALAIAVPAPLTVYVDAGDLPETARALVGAGHSPGLPPGREAGEVADFLSVLAHAGTGFAARARDAGEVLALLAATVAALRGDDVRAALAAPDPARLTRLIPEAAAAVREILLAVEVDDPPAVARDLAGLGLPPR
;
A
#
# COMPACT_ATOMS: atom_id res chain seq x y z
N VAL A 1 -13.28 8.84 52.71
CA VAL A 1 -13.84 8.09 51.57
C VAL A 1 -12.65 7.66 50.73
N PRO A 2 -12.34 6.34 50.56
CA PRO A 2 -11.26 5.92 49.70
C PRO A 2 -11.67 6.09 48.24
N ILE A 3 -10.85 6.79 47.44
CA ILE A 3 -11.00 6.90 45.99
C ILE A 3 -10.49 5.56 45.39
N PRO A 4 -11.30 4.81 44.64
CA PRO A 4 -10.80 3.62 43.96
C PRO A 4 -9.85 4.04 42.85
N LEU A 5 -8.57 3.68 42.97
CA LEU A 5 -7.63 3.72 41.89
C LEU A 5 -8.02 2.63 40.86
N THR A 6 -8.80 2.98 39.88
CA THR A 6 -8.94 2.19 38.67
C THR A 6 -7.59 2.22 37.95
N LEU A 7 -6.78 1.18 38.15
CA LEU A 7 -5.67 0.87 37.26
C LEU A 7 -6.28 0.64 35.88
N GLY A 8 -6.22 1.68 35.03
CA GLY A 8 -6.53 1.52 33.62
C GLY A 8 -5.63 0.42 33.07
N MET A 9 -6.22 -0.60 32.42
CA MET A 9 -5.45 -1.56 31.65
C MET A 9 -4.54 -0.76 30.69
N PRO A 10 -3.24 -1.07 30.63
CA PRO A 10 -2.39 -0.46 29.62
C PRO A 10 -3.04 -0.71 28.26
N PRO A 11 -3.02 0.29 27.33
CA PRO A 11 -3.55 0.08 26.00
C PRO A 11 -2.93 -1.20 25.44
N SER A 12 -3.78 -2.09 24.92
CA SER A 12 -3.33 -3.31 24.26
C SER A 12 -2.29 -2.88 23.24
N ARG A 13 -1.03 -3.31 23.42
CA ARG A 13 -0.03 -3.13 22.37
C ARG A 13 -0.55 -3.97 21.21
N GLU A 14 -1.03 -3.32 20.16
CA GLU A 14 -1.29 -4.00 18.90
C GLU A 14 0.00 -4.73 18.53
N GLU A 15 -0.11 -6.04 18.26
CA GLU A 15 1.06 -6.81 17.83
C GLU A 15 1.61 -6.16 16.55
N PRO A 16 2.94 -5.95 16.46
CA PRO A 16 3.54 -5.33 15.29
C PRO A 16 3.14 -6.10 14.03
N ARG A 17 2.67 -5.37 13.02
CA ARG A 17 2.25 -5.96 11.76
C ARG A 17 3.42 -6.70 11.11
N GLY A 18 3.22 -7.98 10.77
CA GLY A 18 4.20 -8.78 10.03
C GLY A 18 4.51 -8.17 8.66
N LEU A 19 5.71 -8.44 8.14
CA LEU A 19 6.22 -7.82 6.91
C LEU A 19 5.29 -8.04 5.70
N LEU A 20 4.71 -9.23 5.55
CA LEU A 20 3.77 -9.58 4.48
C LEU A 20 2.30 -9.44 4.87
N THR A 21 1.99 -9.24 6.14
CA THR A 21 0.60 -9.18 6.61
C THR A 21 -0.19 -8.08 5.87
N ALA A 22 -1.25 -8.47 5.15
CA ALA A 22 -2.09 -7.58 4.36
C ALA A 22 -1.29 -6.65 3.43
N LEU A 23 -0.19 -7.15 2.83
CA LEU A 23 0.66 -6.39 1.91
C LEU A 23 0.14 -6.44 0.49
N LEU A 24 -0.23 -7.63 0.01
CA LEU A 24 -0.62 -7.85 -1.37
C LEU A 24 -2.07 -7.45 -1.58
N THR A 25 -2.34 -6.74 -2.64
CA THR A 25 -3.69 -6.31 -2.99
C THR A 25 -3.97 -6.61 -4.46
N ARG A 26 -5.24 -6.66 -4.83
CA ARG A 26 -5.68 -6.91 -6.19
C ARG A 26 -6.83 -5.98 -6.55
N ARG A 27 -6.86 -5.58 -7.82
CA ARG A 27 -7.98 -4.87 -8.41
C ARG A 27 -9.09 -5.85 -8.79
N HIS A 28 -10.32 -5.55 -8.42
CA HIS A 28 -11.51 -6.31 -8.74
C HIS A 28 -12.50 -5.43 -9.48
N PRO A 29 -13.12 -5.90 -10.56
CA PRO A 29 -14.07 -5.10 -11.34
C PRO A 29 -15.36 -4.77 -10.58
N THR A 30 -15.73 -5.63 -9.60
CA THR A 30 -16.94 -5.44 -8.80
C THR A 30 -16.68 -5.76 -7.31
N LEU A 31 -17.56 -5.23 -6.44
CA LEU A 31 -17.57 -5.59 -5.02
C LEU A 31 -17.85 -7.08 -4.79
N ALA A 32 -18.68 -7.69 -5.63
CA ALA A 32 -18.99 -9.12 -5.53
C ALA A 32 -17.76 -9.99 -5.79
N ASP A 33 -16.92 -9.64 -6.77
CA ASP A 33 -15.67 -10.35 -7.04
C ASP A 33 -14.68 -10.19 -5.88
N ALA A 34 -14.62 -9.01 -5.27
CA ALA A 34 -13.78 -8.75 -4.10
C ALA A 34 -14.24 -9.60 -2.89
N LEU A 35 -15.54 -9.74 -2.66
CA LEU A 35 -16.11 -10.57 -1.59
C LEU A 35 -15.90 -12.06 -1.81
N ALA A 36 -15.86 -12.52 -3.06
CA ALA A 36 -15.63 -13.91 -3.42
C ALA A 36 -14.14 -14.30 -3.43
N ALA A 37 -13.23 -13.32 -3.32
CA ALA A 37 -11.80 -13.58 -3.33
C ALA A 37 -11.35 -14.35 -2.09
N PRO A 38 -10.36 -15.26 -2.22
CA PRO A 38 -9.85 -16.01 -1.08
C PRO A 38 -9.17 -15.08 -0.08
N ALA A 39 -9.40 -15.33 1.21
CA ALA A 39 -8.71 -14.64 2.29
C ALA A 39 -7.38 -15.35 2.61
N ASP A 40 -6.32 -14.58 2.78
CA ASP A 40 -5.00 -15.02 3.21
C ASP A 40 -4.35 -13.94 4.06
N THR A 41 -3.44 -14.30 4.97
CA THR A 41 -2.76 -13.34 5.85
C THR A 41 -1.95 -12.29 5.06
N ALA A 42 -1.40 -12.65 3.91
CA ALA A 42 -0.64 -11.74 3.05
C ALA A 42 -1.54 -10.83 2.20
N ILE A 43 -2.83 -11.19 2.01
CA ILE A 43 -3.76 -10.44 1.17
C ILE A 43 -4.40 -9.32 1.98
N GLY A 44 -4.26 -8.11 1.47
CA GLY A 44 -4.79 -6.88 2.06
C GLY A 44 -6.13 -6.46 1.47
N ASP A 45 -6.46 -5.18 1.69
CA ASP A 45 -7.72 -4.61 1.27
C ASP A 45 -7.84 -4.63 -0.27
N PRO A 46 -8.90 -5.20 -0.87
CA PRO A 46 -9.09 -5.24 -2.32
C PRO A 46 -9.34 -3.85 -2.89
N VAL A 47 -8.92 -3.65 -4.13
CA VAL A 47 -9.17 -2.42 -4.90
C VAL A 47 -10.43 -2.61 -5.74
N VAL A 48 -11.39 -1.68 -5.61
CA VAL A 48 -12.67 -1.73 -6.33
C VAL A 48 -12.98 -0.34 -6.91
N PRO A 49 -13.42 -0.22 -8.18
CA PRO A 49 -13.87 1.05 -8.74
C PRO A 49 -14.98 1.68 -7.91
N VAL A 50 -14.89 2.96 -7.65
CA VAL A 50 -15.92 3.69 -6.87
C VAL A 50 -17.29 3.62 -7.56
N SER A 51 -17.33 3.64 -8.90
CA SER A 51 -18.57 3.44 -9.65
C SER A 51 -19.26 2.12 -9.29
N ALA A 52 -18.49 1.03 -9.14
CA ALA A 52 -19.03 -0.28 -8.76
C ALA A 52 -19.56 -0.32 -7.31
N LEU A 53 -19.06 0.55 -6.43
CA LEU A 53 -19.55 0.68 -5.05
C LEU A 53 -20.92 1.38 -4.99
N THR A 54 -21.16 2.32 -5.88
CA THR A 54 -22.45 3.03 -5.95
C THR A 54 -23.60 2.13 -6.38
N GLU A 55 -23.30 1.02 -7.07
CA GLU A 55 -24.27 0.05 -7.59
C GLU A 55 -24.50 -1.13 -6.62
N ALA A 56 -23.72 -1.24 -5.56
CA ALA A 56 -23.79 -2.36 -4.63
C ALA A 56 -25.05 -2.29 -3.76
N PRO A 57 -25.75 -3.43 -3.52
CA PRO A 57 -26.90 -3.45 -2.60
C PRO A 57 -26.48 -3.06 -1.19
N ALA A 58 -27.27 -2.21 -0.54
CA ALA A 58 -27.02 -1.80 0.84
C ALA A 58 -26.93 -3.03 1.77
N GLY A 59 -25.83 -3.12 2.54
CA GLY A 59 -25.62 -4.20 3.51
C GLY A 59 -24.73 -5.34 3.05
N SER A 60 -24.33 -5.40 1.77
CA SER A 60 -23.55 -6.53 1.22
C SER A 60 -22.14 -6.68 1.78
N ALA A 61 -21.57 -5.67 2.43
CA ALA A 61 -20.15 -5.64 2.76
C ALA A 61 -19.82 -4.88 4.07
N ALA A 62 -20.67 -4.97 5.07
CA ALA A 62 -20.55 -4.20 6.33
C ALA A 62 -19.18 -4.31 7.06
N THR A 63 -18.41 -5.36 6.79
CA THR A 63 -17.13 -5.63 7.43
C THR A 63 -15.94 -5.63 6.48
N LEU A 64 -16.16 -5.52 5.16
CA LEU A 64 -15.08 -5.53 4.18
C LEU A 64 -14.38 -4.17 4.16
N ARG A 65 -13.09 -4.16 4.39
CA ARG A 65 -12.22 -3.00 4.15
C ARG A 65 -11.85 -3.00 2.67
N ILE A 66 -11.97 -1.86 2.01
CA ILE A 66 -11.67 -1.73 0.58
C ILE A 66 -10.84 -0.48 0.29
N VAL A 67 -10.11 -0.52 -0.81
CA VAL A 67 -9.51 0.65 -1.46
C VAL A 67 -10.41 1.05 -2.63
N GLY A 68 -10.86 2.30 -2.66
CA GLY A 68 -11.66 2.84 -3.76
C GLY A 68 -10.78 3.33 -4.91
N GLU A 69 -10.92 2.77 -6.11
CA GLU A 69 -10.32 3.34 -7.30
C GLU A 69 -11.18 4.52 -7.79
N LEU A 70 -10.58 5.71 -7.89
CA LEU A 70 -11.29 6.92 -8.33
C LEU A 70 -11.50 6.89 -9.84
N ASP A 71 -12.65 6.43 -10.26
CA ASP A 71 -13.16 6.41 -11.63
C ASP A 71 -14.38 7.34 -11.81
N VAL A 72 -14.70 8.11 -10.77
CA VAL A 72 -15.79 9.10 -10.75
C VAL A 72 -15.30 10.41 -10.12
N ALA A 73 -16.02 11.48 -10.38
CA ALA A 73 -15.72 12.79 -9.81
C ALA A 73 -15.85 12.78 -8.27
N PRO A 74 -14.97 13.51 -7.52
CA PRO A 74 -14.95 13.52 -6.06
C PRO A 74 -16.28 13.86 -5.39
N GLU A 75 -17.13 14.65 -6.03
CA GLU A 75 -18.45 15.05 -5.53
C GLU A 75 -19.40 13.85 -5.37
N ARG A 76 -19.13 12.74 -6.06
CA ARG A 76 -19.91 11.50 -5.99
C ARG A 76 -19.49 10.55 -4.89
N LEU A 77 -18.47 10.90 -4.09
CA LEU A 77 -17.95 10.05 -3.02
C LEU A 77 -18.81 10.06 -1.75
N SER A 78 -19.79 10.97 -1.67
CA SER A 78 -20.69 11.03 -0.52
C SER A 78 -21.69 9.86 -0.52
N GLY A 79 -21.85 9.22 0.66
CA GLY A 79 -22.83 8.15 0.84
C GLY A 79 -22.39 6.78 0.31
N LEU A 80 -21.12 6.60 -0.02
CA LEU A 80 -20.59 5.29 -0.42
C LEU A 80 -20.70 4.28 0.72
N TYR A 81 -21.02 3.04 0.37
CA TYR A 81 -21.02 1.93 1.30
C TYR A 81 -20.56 0.63 0.58
N PRO A 82 -19.53 -0.08 1.10
CA PRO A 82 -18.69 0.30 2.25
C PRO A 82 -17.88 1.59 1.98
N VAL A 83 -17.54 2.29 3.05
CA VAL A 83 -16.67 3.48 2.95
C VAL A 83 -15.25 3.02 2.69
N PRO A 84 -14.58 3.44 1.60
CA PRO A 84 -13.19 3.08 1.36
C PRO A 84 -12.27 3.55 2.49
N VAL A 85 -11.33 2.70 2.90
CA VAL A 85 -10.32 3.05 3.91
C VAL A 85 -9.17 3.87 3.32
N ARG A 86 -9.03 3.82 2.00
CA ARG A 86 -8.08 4.58 1.18
C ARG A 86 -8.63 4.70 -0.24
N TYR A 87 -8.21 5.72 -0.96
CA TYR A 87 -8.46 5.84 -2.39
C TYR A 87 -7.17 5.65 -3.18
N GLN A 88 -7.30 5.27 -4.44
CA GLN A 88 -6.21 5.32 -5.42
C GLN A 88 -6.69 5.93 -6.73
N LEU A 89 -5.76 6.58 -7.44
CA LEU A 89 -6.00 7.25 -8.71
C LEU A 89 -4.86 6.93 -9.67
N ASP A 90 -5.21 6.52 -10.88
CA ASP A 90 -4.30 6.52 -12.03
C ASP A 90 -4.41 7.89 -12.71
N CYS A 91 -3.31 8.61 -12.78
CA CYS A 91 -3.26 9.99 -13.25
C CYS A 91 -2.26 10.11 -14.40
N PRO A 92 -2.70 10.56 -15.59
CA PRO A 92 -1.79 10.97 -16.64
C PRO A 92 -0.86 12.11 -16.16
N ALA A 93 0.37 12.13 -16.66
CA ALA A 93 1.36 13.13 -16.21
C ALA A 93 0.89 14.57 -16.40
N GLU A 94 0.16 14.85 -17.47
CA GLU A 94 -0.41 16.16 -17.81
C GLU A 94 -1.54 16.60 -16.86
N GLU A 95 -2.11 15.69 -16.08
CA GLU A 95 -3.19 15.96 -15.13
C GLU A 95 -2.69 16.04 -13.67
N LEU A 96 -1.37 15.99 -13.45
CA LEU A 96 -0.79 15.99 -12.10
C LEU A 96 -1.30 17.18 -11.25
N ASP A 97 -1.35 18.39 -11.81
CA ASP A 97 -1.84 19.58 -11.08
C ASP A 97 -3.28 19.42 -10.59
N VAL A 98 -4.13 18.72 -11.36
CA VAL A 98 -5.50 18.39 -10.97
C VAL A 98 -5.48 17.37 -9.85
N ALA A 99 -4.65 16.32 -9.97
CA ALA A 99 -4.55 15.29 -8.94
C ALA A 99 -4.05 15.83 -7.59
N LEU A 100 -3.10 16.79 -7.61
CA LEU A 100 -2.60 17.45 -6.40
C LEU A 100 -3.68 18.23 -5.64
N ALA A 101 -4.72 18.72 -6.34
CA ALA A 101 -5.83 19.48 -5.76
C ALA A 101 -7.01 18.62 -5.31
N ILE A 102 -7.00 17.31 -5.59
CA ILE A 102 -8.12 16.41 -5.23
C ILE A 102 -8.22 16.26 -3.71
N ALA A 103 -9.42 16.52 -3.19
CA ALA A 103 -9.76 16.26 -1.80
C ALA A 103 -10.75 15.09 -1.71
N VAL A 104 -10.37 14.05 -0.96
CA VAL A 104 -11.19 12.86 -0.71
C VAL A 104 -11.28 12.56 0.79
N PRO A 105 -12.31 11.83 1.27
CA PRO A 105 -12.55 11.63 2.70
C PRO A 105 -11.58 10.65 3.39
N ALA A 106 -10.68 10.00 2.67
CA ALA A 106 -9.66 9.09 3.21
C ALA A 106 -8.33 9.29 2.44
N PRO A 107 -7.19 8.75 2.92
CA PRO A 107 -5.90 8.92 2.24
C PRO A 107 -5.96 8.53 0.76
N LEU A 108 -5.34 9.35 -0.10
CA LEU A 108 -5.26 9.13 -1.55
C LEU A 108 -3.86 8.69 -1.96
N THR A 109 -3.77 7.59 -2.70
CA THR A 109 -2.57 7.17 -3.42
C THR A 109 -2.71 7.55 -4.90
N VAL A 110 -1.72 8.24 -5.45
CA VAL A 110 -1.74 8.66 -6.87
C VAL A 110 -0.60 7.99 -7.62
N TYR A 111 -0.95 7.20 -8.63
CA TYR A 111 -0.01 6.61 -9.59
C TYR A 111 0.08 7.53 -10.79
N VAL A 112 1.26 8.10 -11.04
CA VAL A 112 1.48 8.98 -12.17
C VAL A 112 2.47 8.31 -13.12
N ASP A 113 2.09 8.21 -14.38
CA ASP A 113 3.01 7.75 -15.44
C ASP A 113 3.90 8.91 -15.92
N ALA A 114 4.78 9.35 -15.02
CA ALA A 114 5.61 10.53 -15.22
C ALA A 114 7.07 10.15 -15.50
N GLY A 115 7.76 11.04 -16.24
CA GLY A 115 9.19 10.90 -16.51
C GLY A 115 10.07 11.10 -15.27
N ASP A 116 9.79 12.11 -14.43
CA ASP A 116 10.55 12.39 -13.18
C ASP A 116 9.77 11.88 -11.96
N LEU A 117 10.00 10.62 -11.60
CA LEU A 117 9.35 9.96 -10.48
C LEU A 117 9.67 10.62 -9.12
N PRO A 118 10.93 10.99 -8.80
CA PRO A 118 11.26 11.68 -7.55
C PRO A 118 10.62 13.07 -7.40
N GLU A 119 10.52 13.83 -8.46
CA GLU A 119 9.88 15.16 -8.44
C GLU A 119 8.37 15.02 -8.21
N THR A 120 7.73 14.10 -8.94
CA THR A 120 6.33 13.76 -8.77
C THR A 120 6.02 13.29 -7.34
N ALA A 121 6.88 12.44 -6.77
CA ALA A 121 6.72 11.99 -5.39
C ALA A 121 6.78 13.16 -4.39
N ARG A 122 7.70 14.10 -4.56
CA ARG A 122 7.78 15.31 -3.71
C ARG A 122 6.52 16.17 -3.81
N ALA A 123 6.01 16.38 -5.03
CA ALA A 123 4.79 17.14 -5.25
C ALA A 123 3.59 16.50 -4.56
N LEU A 124 3.40 15.18 -4.72
CA LEU A 124 2.31 14.43 -4.12
C LEU A 124 2.39 14.46 -2.58
N VAL A 125 3.58 14.24 -2.01
CA VAL A 125 3.79 14.33 -0.56
C VAL A 125 3.49 15.74 -0.06
N GLY A 126 3.91 16.78 -0.78
CA GLY A 126 3.62 18.19 -0.46
C GLY A 126 2.12 18.51 -0.46
N ALA A 127 1.34 17.82 -1.28
CA ALA A 127 -0.12 17.92 -1.33
C ALA A 127 -0.84 17.04 -0.29
N GLY A 128 -0.10 16.22 0.47
CA GLY A 128 -0.68 15.31 1.47
C GLY A 128 -1.16 13.98 0.90
N HIS A 129 -0.72 13.64 -0.31
CA HIS A 129 -1.04 12.37 -0.97
C HIS A 129 0.10 11.35 -0.85
N SER A 130 -0.24 10.06 -0.91
CA SER A 130 0.74 8.99 -1.00
C SER A 130 1.14 8.77 -2.46
N PRO A 131 2.43 8.77 -2.81
CA PRO A 131 2.84 8.42 -4.16
C PRO A 131 2.60 6.94 -4.46
N GLY A 132 2.20 6.64 -5.69
CA GLY A 132 2.14 5.30 -6.25
C GLY A 132 3.41 5.02 -7.08
N LEU A 133 4.03 3.86 -6.90
CA LEU A 133 5.15 3.41 -7.71
C LEU A 133 4.64 2.47 -8.82
N PRO A 134 4.67 2.89 -10.10
CA PRO A 134 4.33 2.00 -11.22
C PRO A 134 5.34 0.85 -11.37
N PRO A 135 4.95 -0.29 -11.97
CA PRO A 135 5.86 -1.42 -12.20
C PRO A 135 6.88 -1.09 -13.30
N GLY A 136 7.99 -1.81 -13.32
CA GLY A 136 8.96 -1.79 -14.42
C GLY A 136 9.82 -0.53 -14.49
N ARG A 137 9.91 0.26 -13.41
CA ARG A 137 10.81 1.42 -13.34
C ARG A 137 12.27 0.99 -13.17
N GLU A 138 13.17 1.81 -13.72
CA GLU A 138 14.60 1.60 -13.59
C GLU A 138 15.07 1.67 -12.12
N ALA A 139 16.05 0.84 -11.75
CA ALA A 139 16.53 0.76 -10.37
C ALA A 139 17.03 2.11 -9.82
N GLY A 140 17.55 2.99 -10.70
CA GLY A 140 17.95 4.34 -10.34
C GLY A 140 16.77 5.20 -9.93
N GLU A 141 15.71 5.21 -10.73
CA GLU A 141 14.48 5.97 -10.45
C GLU A 141 13.82 5.51 -9.15
N VAL A 142 13.74 4.17 -8.93
CA VAL A 142 13.20 3.59 -7.70
C VAL A 142 14.04 3.99 -6.48
N ALA A 143 15.37 4.00 -6.60
CA ALA A 143 16.26 4.41 -5.51
C ALA A 143 16.05 5.89 -5.16
N ASP A 144 15.96 6.77 -6.16
CA ASP A 144 15.74 8.19 -5.96
C ASP A 144 14.33 8.48 -5.39
N PHE A 145 13.31 7.75 -5.86
CA PHE A 145 11.95 7.78 -5.31
C PHE A 145 11.93 7.38 -3.81
N LEU A 146 12.55 6.25 -3.46
CA LEU A 146 12.60 5.78 -2.08
C LEU A 146 13.40 6.73 -1.17
N SER A 147 14.42 7.41 -1.71
CA SER A 147 15.16 8.42 -0.94
C SER A 147 14.31 9.62 -0.55
N VAL A 148 13.36 10.03 -1.40
CA VAL A 148 12.35 11.06 -1.09
C VAL A 148 11.47 10.59 0.06
N LEU A 149 10.96 9.36 -0.02
CA LEU A 149 9.98 8.83 0.94
C LEU A 149 10.57 8.49 2.31
N ALA A 150 11.82 8.04 2.35
CA ALA A 150 12.51 7.76 3.63
C ALA A 150 12.56 8.98 4.57
N HIS A 151 12.39 10.19 4.04
CA HIS A 151 12.44 11.44 4.79
C HIS A 151 11.08 12.15 4.87
N ALA A 152 10.07 11.67 4.14
CA ALA A 152 8.80 12.38 3.97
C ALA A 152 7.77 12.09 5.07
N GLY A 153 7.94 11.02 5.87
CA GLY A 153 6.93 10.58 6.83
C GLY A 153 5.61 10.10 6.20
N THR A 154 5.60 9.90 4.89
CA THR A 154 4.45 9.44 4.10
C THR A 154 4.79 8.12 3.44
N GLY A 155 3.88 7.15 3.52
CA GLY A 155 4.05 5.88 2.84
C GLY A 155 3.66 5.94 1.36
N PHE A 156 4.01 4.87 0.62
CA PHE A 156 3.65 4.68 -0.77
C PHE A 156 2.98 3.32 -1.00
N ALA A 157 2.25 3.19 -2.10
CA ALA A 157 1.85 1.89 -2.61
C ALA A 157 2.60 1.62 -3.92
N ALA A 158 2.79 0.36 -4.25
CA ALA A 158 3.48 -0.05 -5.47
C ALA A 158 2.61 -1.01 -6.29
N ARG A 159 2.94 -1.16 -7.56
CA ARG A 159 2.48 -2.25 -8.41
C ARG A 159 3.67 -3.14 -8.75
N ALA A 160 3.45 -4.45 -8.75
CA ALA A 160 4.46 -5.42 -9.10
C ALA A 160 3.87 -6.51 -9.99
N ARG A 161 4.68 -7.08 -10.86
CA ARG A 161 4.27 -8.13 -11.80
C ARG A 161 4.33 -9.52 -11.16
N ASP A 162 5.29 -9.73 -10.25
CA ASP A 162 5.59 -11.03 -9.67
C ASP A 162 6.23 -10.94 -8.28
N ALA A 163 6.47 -12.11 -7.67
CA ALA A 163 7.07 -12.23 -6.35
C ALA A 163 8.52 -11.71 -6.29
N GLY A 164 9.26 -11.76 -7.39
CA GLY A 164 10.62 -11.24 -7.47
C GLY A 164 10.64 -9.72 -7.32
N GLU A 165 9.73 -9.01 -8.01
CA GLU A 165 9.58 -7.57 -7.87
C GLU A 165 9.08 -7.18 -6.46
N VAL A 166 8.13 -7.92 -5.88
CA VAL A 166 7.69 -7.67 -4.48
C VAL A 166 8.86 -7.83 -3.50
N LEU A 167 9.66 -8.89 -3.66
CA LEU A 167 10.83 -9.14 -2.84
C LEU A 167 11.87 -8.01 -2.99
N ALA A 168 12.12 -7.56 -4.22
CA ALA A 168 13.03 -6.46 -4.52
C ALA A 168 12.57 -5.14 -3.88
N LEU A 169 11.26 -4.82 -3.96
CA LEU A 169 10.69 -3.63 -3.35
C LEU A 169 10.81 -3.65 -1.81
N LEU A 170 10.57 -4.80 -1.17
CA LEU A 170 10.75 -4.97 0.27
C LEU A 170 12.22 -4.77 0.67
N ALA A 171 13.16 -5.39 -0.05
CA ALA A 171 14.60 -5.24 0.20
C ALA A 171 15.06 -3.79 0.00
N ALA A 172 14.59 -3.13 -1.06
CA ALA A 172 14.86 -1.74 -1.37
C ALA A 172 14.32 -0.78 -0.30
N THR A 173 13.09 -1.02 0.19
CA THR A 173 12.49 -0.21 1.27
C THR A 173 13.28 -0.35 2.56
N VAL A 174 13.72 -1.57 2.92
CA VAL A 174 14.62 -1.79 4.06
C VAL A 174 15.94 -1.06 3.88
N ALA A 175 16.55 -1.13 2.70
CA ALA A 175 17.80 -0.45 2.39
C ALA A 175 17.66 1.08 2.52
N ALA A 176 16.58 1.65 1.96
CA ALA A 176 16.30 3.09 2.06
C ALA A 176 16.17 3.56 3.52
N LEU A 177 15.41 2.83 4.33
CA LEU A 177 15.23 3.14 5.76
C LEU A 177 16.52 3.05 6.57
N ARG A 178 17.47 2.24 6.13
CA ARG A 178 18.77 2.04 6.79
C ARG A 178 19.87 2.94 6.26
N GLY A 179 19.66 3.62 5.13
CA GLY A 179 20.69 4.34 4.39
C GLY A 179 21.69 3.41 3.69
N ASP A 180 21.28 2.15 3.40
CA ASP A 180 22.06 1.18 2.63
C ASP A 180 21.89 1.44 1.11
N ASP A 181 22.64 0.73 0.26
CA ASP A 181 22.55 0.83 -1.20
C ASP A 181 21.24 0.21 -1.71
N VAL A 182 20.29 1.07 -2.08
CA VAL A 182 18.96 0.69 -2.60
C VAL A 182 19.08 -0.02 -3.94
N ARG A 183 19.99 0.40 -4.83
CA ARG A 183 20.16 -0.21 -6.16
C ARG A 183 20.71 -1.62 -6.05
N ALA A 184 21.66 -1.82 -5.15
CA ALA A 184 22.17 -3.17 -4.87
C ALA A 184 21.07 -4.07 -4.27
N ALA A 185 20.22 -3.54 -3.37
CA ALA A 185 19.12 -4.28 -2.77
C ALA A 185 18.04 -4.67 -3.82
N LEU A 186 17.75 -3.80 -4.80
CA LEU A 186 16.85 -4.10 -5.92
C LEU A 186 17.42 -5.20 -6.83
N ALA A 187 18.71 -5.13 -7.15
CA ALA A 187 19.35 -6.07 -8.08
C ALA A 187 19.56 -7.48 -7.47
N ALA A 188 19.77 -7.56 -6.16
CA ALA A 188 20.06 -8.80 -5.45
C ALA A 188 19.35 -8.82 -4.08
N PRO A 189 18.00 -8.95 -4.06
CA PRO A 189 17.25 -8.99 -2.82
C PRO A 189 17.58 -10.26 -2.02
N ASP A 190 17.83 -10.11 -0.70
CA ASP A 190 18.13 -11.21 0.21
C ASP A 190 16.91 -11.55 1.09
N PRO A 191 16.15 -12.60 0.79
CA PRO A 191 14.99 -13.00 1.59
C PRO A 191 15.39 -13.42 3.02
N ALA A 192 16.58 -13.99 3.21
CA ALA A 192 17.04 -14.36 4.57
C ALA A 192 17.29 -13.13 5.45
N ARG A 193 17.66 -11.99 4.88
CA ARG A 193 17.78 -10.72 5.60
C ARG A 193 16.41 -10.19 6.02
N LEU A 194 15.41 -10.30 5.14
CA LEU A 194 14.03 -9.87 5.41
C LEU A 194 13.37 -10.71 6.50
N THR A 195 13.57 -12.03 6.50
CA THR A 195 13.01 -12.93 7.53
C THR A 195 13.61 -12.72 8.91
N ARG A 196 14.80 -12.10 9.01
CA ARG A 196 15.48 -11.77 10.28
C ARG A 196 15.13 -10.39 10.83
N LEU A 197 14.26 -9.63 10.15
CA LEU A 197 13.77 -8.36 10.69
C LEU A 197 13.05 -8.60 12.01
N ILE A 198 13.38 -7.80 13.01
CA ILE A 198 12.61 -7.76 14.25
C ILE A 198 11.22 -7.15 13.97
N PRO A 199 10.19 -7.46 14.77
CA PRO A 199 8.82 -7.00 14.51
C PRO A 199 8.70 -5.49 14.32
N GLU A 200 9.42 -4.70 15.09
CA GLU A 200 9.41 -3.24 15.00
C GLU A 200 10.00 -2.74 13.68
N ALA A 201 11.05 -3.39 13.18
CA ALA A 201 11.62 -3.06 11.87
C ALA A 201 10.68 -3.46 10.72
N ALA A 202 10.02 -4.61 10.82
CA ALA A 202 9.00 -5.01 9.86
C ALA A 202 7.83 -4.02 9.85
N ALA A 203 7.37 -3.57 11.03
CA ALA A 203 6.33 -2.55 11.14
C ALA A 203 6.76 -1.22 10.49
N ALA A 204 7.99 -0.75 10.73
CA ALA A 204 8.51 0.46 10.10
C ALA A 204 8.54 0.35 8.55
N VAL A 205 8.92 -0.81 8.00
CA VAL A 205 8.83 -1.05 6.55
C VAL A 205 7.38 -0.94 6.08
N ARG A 206 6.42 -1.48 6.85
CA ARG A 206 4.98 -1.46 6.53
C ARG A 206 4.33 -0.08 6.71
N GLU A 207 4.94 0.84 7.42
CA GLU A 207 4.54 2.25 7.47
C GLU A 207 4.91 2.99 6.18
N ILE A 208 6.00 2.58 5.52
CA ILE A 208 6.48 3.18 4.28
C ILE A 208 5.89 2.45 3.06
N LEU A 209 5.98 1.12 2.98
CA LEU A 209 5.35 0.33 1.90
C LEU A 209 3.95 -0.12 2.36
N LEU A 210 2.94 0.66 1.98
CA LEU A 210 1.55 0.48 2.44
C LEU A 210 0.89 -0.76 1.85
N ALA A 211 1.07 -0.98 0.54
CA ALA A 211 0.51 -2.10 -0.21
C ALA A 211 1.30 -2.33 -1.52
N VAL A 212 1.20 -3.55 -2.05
CA VAL A 212 1.67 -3.90 -3.39
C VAL A 212 0.51 -4.53 -4.17
N GLU A 213 0.07 -3.85 -5.22
CA GLU A 213 -0.96 -4.37 -6.13
C GLU A 213 -0.31 -5.36 -7.11
N VAL A 214 -0.90 -6.56 -7.21
CA VAL A 214 -0.47 -7.64 -8.10
C VAL A 214 -1.70 -8.31 -8.71
N ASP A 215 -1.52 -8.99 -9.85
CA ASP A 215 -2.63 -9.63 -10.57
C ASP A 215 -3.17 -10.87 -9.83
N ASP A 216 -2.29 -11.67 -9.21
CA ASP A 216 -2.65 -12.90 -8.49
C ASP A 216 -1.97 -12.95 -7.11
N PRO A 217 -2.53 -12.29 -6.08
CA PRO A 217 -1.94 -12.27 -4.73
C PRO A 217 -1.70 -13.66 -4.13
N PRO A 218 -2.61 -14.67 -4.28
CA PRO A 218 -2.35 -16.02 -3.78
C PRO A 218 -1.15 -16.70 -4.45
N ALA A 219 -0.95 -16.50 -5.75
CA ALA A 219 0.22 -17.05 -6.45
C ALA A 219 1.50 -16.36 -5.97
N VAL A 220 1.50 -15.02 -5.91
CA VAL A 220 2.64 -14.24 -5.44
C VAL A 220 3.00 -14.59 -4.00
N ALA A 221 2.02 -14.77 -3.09
CA ALA A 221 2.28 -15.17 -1.71
C ALA A 221 2.95 -16.56 -1.62
N ARG A 222 2.50 -17.53 -2.42
CA ARG A 222 3.14 -18.86 -2.52
C ARG A 222 4.57 -18.78 -3.05
N ASP A 223 4.78 -17.98 -4.08
CA ASP A 223 6.11 -17.82 -4.69
C ASP A 223 7.08 -17.09 -3.73
N LEU A 224 6.62 -16.09 -2.98
CA LEU A 224 7.40 -15.45 -1.91
C LEU A 224 7.79 -16.46 -0.83
N ALA A 225 6.88 -17.35 -0.43
CA ALA A 225 7.19 -18.43 0.51
C ALA A 225 8.24 -19.39 -0.07
N GLY A 226 8.15 -19.72 -1.37
CA GLY A 226 9.15 -20.51 -2.11
C GLY A 226 10.53 -19.85 -2.17
N LEU A 227 10.57 -18.52 -2.23
CA LEU A 227 11.79 -17.72 -2.14
C LEU A 227 12.34 -17.56 -0.71
N GLY A 228 11.69 -18.17 0.29
CA GLY A 228 12.12 -18.14 1.70
C GLY A 228 11.54 -16.98 2.51
N LEU A 229 10.51 -16.31 2.02
CA LEU A 229 9.78 -15.24 2.73
C LEU A 229 8.31 -15.65 2.94
N PRO A 230 8.01 -16.56 3.89
CA PRO A 230 6.64 -16.98 4.17
C PRO A 230 5.84 -15.86 4.85
N PRO A 231 4.52 -15.78 4.62
CA PRO A 231 3.63 -14.92 5.40
C PRO A 231 3.65 -15.38 6.88
N ARG A 232 3.84 -14.45 7.80
CA ARG A 232 3.84 -14.66 9.25
C ARG A 232 2.89 -13.68 9.89
#